data_8d60956f27157547a80477d2a51eddaf
#
_entry.id   8d60956f27157547a80477d2a51eddaf
#
_cell.length_a   1.000
_cell.length_b   1.000
_cell.length_c   1.000
_cell.angle_alpha   90.00
_cell.angle_beta   90.00
_cell.angle_gamma   90.00
#
_symmetry.space_group_name_H-M   'P 1'
#
loop_
_entity.id
_entity.type
_entity.pdbx_description
1 polymer ?
#
loop_
_entity_poly.entity_id
_entity_poly.type
_entity_poly.pdbx_seq_one_letter_code
_entity_poly.pdbx_strand_id
1 'polypeptide(L)'
;INGHPLISYSIFAALNSKFIDDVYVSTNCSKIKNISKHYGAKVISRPEKLSNDIIMPDSAVTHSINYIQKKLKQDLDNVVFMQPTSPLRSKKDLDNAIVEFSKHNCDTLFSAVNLHPCLWLQKKTGVTKPINYNPFKRKRRQDGDISIVENGSFYISKKKTFLKRDNRFGSKNRFFLMNYLCLTQI
;
A
#
# COMPACT_ATOMS: atom_id res chain seq x y z
N ILE A 1 -7.34 8.28 -16.25
CA ILE A 1 -8.07 7.10 -16.69
C ILE A 1 -9.53 7.51 -16.84
N ASN A 2 -10.17 7.26 -17.98
CA ASN A 2 -11.58 7.62 -18.23
C ASN A 2 -11.94 9.08 -17.86
N GLY A 3 -11.06 10.05 -18.17
CA GLY A 3 -11.28 11.46 -17.87
C GLY A 3 -10.99 11.88 -16.42
N HIS A 4 -10.65 10.94 -15.53
CA HIS A 4 -10.36 11.23 -14.12
C HIS A 4 -8.86 11.11 -13.80
N PRO A 5 -8.32 11.97 -12.91
CA PRO A 5 -6.97 11.84 -12.41
C PRO A 5 -6.75 10.51 -11.68
N LEU A 6 -5.58 9.90 -11.83
CA LEU A 6 -5.28 8.59 -11.23
C LEU A 6 -5.53 8.55 -9.71
N ILE A 7 -5.16 9.61 -8.99
CA ILE A 7 -5.33 9.69 -7.53
C ILE A 7 -6.80 9.66 -7.09
N SER A 8 -7.74 10.10 -7.94
CA SER A 8 -9.16 10.17 -7.59
C SER A 8 -9.76 8.79 -7.30
N TYR A 9 -9.27 7.74 -7.95
CA TYR A 9 -9.72 6.36 -7.71
C TYR A 9 -9.39 5.91 -6.28
N SER A 10 -8.20 6.24 -5.79
CA SER A 10 -7.80 5.95 -4.41
C SER A 10 -8.61 6.76 -3.40
N ILE A 11 -8.80 8.05 -3.67
CA ILE A 11 -9.60 8.93 -2.81
C ILE A 11 -11.04 8.42 -2.74
N PHE A 12 -11.65 8.11 -3.89
CA PHE A 12 -13.01 7.61 -3.95
C PHE A 12 -13.18 6.29 -3.21
N ALA A 13 -12.28 5.32 -3.41
CA ALA A 13 -12.33 4.06 -2.71
C ALA A 13 -12.25 4.23 -1.18
N ALA A 14 -11.39 5.14 -0.70
CA ALA A 14 -11.22 5.40 0.72
C ALA A 14 -12.40 6.15 1.34
N LEU A 15 -12.90 7.22 0.71
CA LEU A 15 -14.03 8.01 1.21
C LEU A 15 -15.34 7.21 1.27
N ASN A 16 -15.47 6.16 0.45
CA ASN A 16 -16.64 5.29 0.46
C ASN A 16 -16.47 4.05 1.34
N SER A 17 -15.32 3.84 1.97
CA SER A 17 -15.11 2.79 2.97
C SER A 17 -15.91 3.08 4.24
N LYS A 18 -16.44 2.02 4.87
CA LYS A 18 -17.20 2.13 6.13
C LYS A 18 -16.32 2.29 7.36
N PHE A 19 -15.03 2.00 7.23
CA PHE A 19 -14.08 1.91 8.35
C PHE A 19 -12.91 2.89 8.25
N ILE A 20 -12.95 3.81 7.28
CA ILE A 20 -11.95 4.87 7.14
C ILE A 20 -12.61 6.19 7.56
N ASP A 21 -12.12 6.76 8.66
CA ASP A 21 -12.68 8.01 9.23
C ASP A 21 -12.26 9.24 8.41
N ASP A 22 -11.00 9.30 8.01
CA ASP A 22 -10.41 10.45 7.32
C ASP A 22 -9.46 10.05 6.20
N VAL A 23 -9.48 10.81 5.11
CA VAL A 23 -8.61 10.61 3.95
C VAL A 23 -7.69 11.81 3.77
N TYR A 24 -6.38 11.57 3.82
CA TYR A 24 -5.35 12.57 3.66
C TYR A 24 -4.47 12.29 2.45
N VAL A 25 -4.18 13.31 1.67
CA VAL A 25 -3.20 13.27 0.59
C VAL A 25 -1.99 14.11 0.96
N SER A 26 -0.82 13.48 1.07
CA SER A 26 0.45 14.15 1.36
C SER A 26 1.16 14.47 0.06
N THR A 27 1.33 15.76 -0.25
CA THR A 27 1.98 16.20 -1.49
C THR A 27 2.57 17.62 -1.36
N ASN A 28 3.64 17.93 -2.10
CA ASN A 28 4.17 19.27 -2.29
C ASN A 28 3.62 19.94 -3.57
N CYS A 29 3.07 19.17 -4.51
CA CYS A 29 2.57 19.65 -5.80
C CYS A 29 1.22 20.35 -5.65
N SER A 30 1.13 21.63 -6.05
CA SER A 30 -0.10 22.43 -5.98
C SER A 30 -1.24 21.87 -6.85
N LYS A 31 -0.93 21.32 -8.01
CA LYS A 31 -1.93 20.66 -8.88
C LYS A 31 -2.57 19.46 -8.17
N ILE A 32 -1.76 18.59 -7.56
CA ILE A 32 -2.26 17.43 -6.82
C ILE A 32 -3.06 17.89 -5.59
N LYS A 33 -2.64 18.95 -4.88
CA LYS A 33 -3.39 19.52 -3.77
C LYS A 33 -4.81 19.92 -4.18
N ASN A 34 -4.93 20.66 -5.28
CA ASN A 34 -6.22 21.14 -5.77
C ASN A 34 -7.12 19.98 -6.21
N ILE A 35 -6.59 19.03 -6.97
CA ILE A 35 -7.30 17.82 -7.37
C ILE A 35 -7.79 17.05 -6.14
N SER A 36 -6.92 16.81 -5.17
CA SER A 36 -7.28 16.03 -3.98
C SER A 36 -8.39 16.67 -3.16
N LYS A 37 -8.36 17.99 -2.99
CA LYS A 37 -9.44 18.76 -2.35
C LYS A 37 -10.75 18.68 -3.13
N HIS A 38 -10.68 18.80 -4.45
CA HIS A 38 -11.86 18.69 -5.34
C HIS A 38 -12.56 17.33 -5.18
N TYR A 39 -11.78 16.24 -4.99
CA TYR A 39 -12.32 14.90 -4.75
C TYR A 39 -12.60 14.59 -3.28
N GLY A 40 -12.54 15.58 -2.38
CA GLY A 40 -12.97 15.47 -0.98
C GLY A 40 -11.89 15.02 0.02
N ALA A 41 -10.65 14.84 -0.41
CA ALA A 41 -9.57 14.49 0.51
C ALA A 41 -9.02 15.72 1.24
N LYS A 42 -8.65 15.55 2.50
CA LYS A 42 -7.84 16.51 3.26
C LYS A 42 -6.39 16.49 2.74
N VAL A 43 -5.71 17.62 2.76
CA VAL A 43 -4.37 17.75 2.19
C VAL A 43 -3.34 18.12 3.25
N ILE A 44 -2.24 17.38 3.28
CA ILE A 44 -1.06 17.67 4.07
C ILE A 44 0.04 18.16 3.13
N SER A 45 0.55 19.37 3.38
CA SER A 45 1.69 19.90 2.63
C SER A 45 2.95 19.14 3.04
N ARG A 46 3.48 18.34 2.11
CA ARG A 46 4.71 17.58 2.32
C ARG A 46 5.92 18.48 2.14
N PRO A 47 6.87 18.49 3.09
CA PRO A 47 8.13 19.21 2.94
C PRO A 47 8.92 18.72 1.72
N GLU A 48 9.60 19.62 1.04
CA GLU A 48 10.35 19.32 -0.19
C GLU A 48 11.42 18.26 0.03
N LYS A 49 12.09 18.30 1.19
CA LYS A 49 13.05 17.29 1.60
C LYS A 49 12.52 15.83 1.66
N LEU A 50 11.19 15.66 1.72
CA LEU A 50 10.53 14.36 1.68
C LEU A 50 9.88 14.06 0.31
N SER A 51 10.22 14.84 -0.72
CA SER A 51 9.52 14.80 -2.01
C SER A 51 10.43 14.47 -3.18
N ASN A 52 11.67 14.02 -2.92
CA ASN A 52 12.59 13.56 -3.94
C ASN A 52 12.47 12.01 -4.15
N ASP A 53 12.98 11.53 -5.28
CA ASP A 53 12.86 10.14 -5.73
C ASP A 53 13.69 9.15 -4.89
N ILE A 54 14.58 9.63 -4.03
CA ILE A 54 15.47 8.80 -3.19
C ILE A 54 14.78 8.43 -1.87
N ILE A 55 13.83 9.26 -1.41
CA ILE A 55 13.17 9.08 -0.12
C ILE A 55 12.08 8.01 -0.21
N MET A 56 12.15 7.06 0.71
CA MET A 56 11.13 6.02 0.82
C MET A 56 9.75 6.63 1.14
N PRO A 57 8.68 6.15 0.50
CA PRO A 57 7.32 6.64 0.75
C PRO A 57 6.89 6.59 2.22
N ASP A 58 7.47 5.68 2.99
CA ASP A 58 7.18 5.48 4.42
C ASP A 58 7.46 6.73 5.26
N SER A 59 8.55 7.46 4.97
CA SER A 59 8.88 8.70 5.67
C SER A 59 7.82 9.80 5.44
N ALA A 60 7.18 9.83 4.27
CA ALA A 60 6.07 10.74 4.01
C ALA A 60 4.80 10.34 4.81
N VAL A 61 4.59 9.04 5.04
CA VAL A 61 3.51 8.54 5.90
C VAL A 61 3.78 8.91 7.36
N THR A 62 4.99 8.67 7.86
CA THR A 62 5.41 9.05 9.22
C THR A 62 5.26 10.57 9.45
N HIS A 63 5.66 11.39 8.46
CA HIS A 63 5.41 12.83 8.51
C HIS A 63 3.92 13.16 8.64
N SER A 64 3.07 12.47 7.88
CA SER A 64 1.62 12.69 7.90
C SER A 64 1.01 12.30 9.24
N ILE A 65 1.40 11.17 9.82
CA ILE A 65 0.98 10.74 11.16
C ILE A 65 1.33 11.81 12.20
N ASN A 66 2.59 12.27 12.19
CA ASN A 66 3.05 13.31 13.12
C ASN A 66 2.31 14.64 12.92
N TYR A 67 2.00 15.02 11.68
CA TYR A 67 1.23 16.21 11.37
C TYR A 67 -0.18 16.12 11.94
N ILE A 68 -0.90 15.01 11.71
CA ILE A 68 -2.26 14.79 12.18
C ILE A 68 -2.29 14.83 13.71
N GLN A 69 -1.41 14.12 14.38
CA GLN A 69 -1.36 14.08 15.84
C GLN A 69 -0.99 15.43 16.47
N LYS A 70 0.09 16.08 15.99
CA LYS A 70 0.64 17.29 16.64
C LYS A 70 -0.07 18.56 16.21
N LYS A 71 -0.47 18.69 14.95
CA LYS A 71 -1.08 19.91 14.42
C LYS A 71 -2.60 19.88 14.45
N LEU A 72 -3.20 18.74 14.13
CA LEU A 72 -4.65 18.59 14.14
C LEU A 72 -5.19 18.06 15.48
N LYS A 73 -4.31 17.63 16.39
CA LYS A 73 -4.64 17.05 17.70
C LYS A 73 -5.61 15.86 17.61
N GLN A 74 -5.54 15.11 16.50
CA GLN A 74 -6.32 13.89 16.29
C GLN A 74 -5.50 12.67 16.68
N ASP A 75 -6.08 11.77 17.46
CA ASP A 75 -5.45 10.49 17.71
C ASP A 75 -5.75 9.50 16.57
N LEU A 76 -4.84 8.56 16.36
CA LEU A 76 -4.88 7.57 15.30
C LEU A 76 -4.51 6.21 15.89
N ASP A 77 -5.31 5.19 15.62
CA ASP A 77 -4.98 3.82 15.98
C ASP A 77 -4.20 3.13 14.85
N ASN A 78 -4.73 3.23 13.65
CA ASN A 78 -4.22 2.56 12.48
C ASN A 78 -4.10 3.52 11.29
N VAL A 79 -3.26 3.14 10.35
CA VAL A 79 -3.01 3.88 9.11
C VAL A 79 -3.22 2.96 7.92
N VAL A 80 -4.03 3.39 6.96
CA VAL A 80 -4.18 2.74 5.66
C VAL A 80 -3.37 3.55 4.65
N PHE A 81 -2.17 3.07 4.35
CA PHE A 81 -1.35 3.66 3.30
C PHE A 81 -1.73 3.07 1.95
N MET A 82 -2.09 3.92 0.99
CA MET A 82 -2.52 3.52 -0.35
C MET A 82 -1.64 4.16 -1.42
N GLN A 83 -1.27 3.36 -2.43
CA GLN A 83 -0.55 3.87 -3.60
C GLN A 83 -1.53 4.23 -4.72
N PRO A 84 -1.44 5.44 -5.29
CA PRO A 84 -2.32 5.88 -6.38
C PRO A 84 -2.20 5.03 -7.65
N THR A 85 -1.04 4.40 -7.85
CA THR A 85 -0.72 3.56 -9.01
C THR A 85 -1.52 2.27 -9.11
N SER A 86 -2.37 1.96 -8.11
CA SER A 86 -3.24 0.78 -8.10
C SER A 86 -4.72 1.19 -8.11
N PRO A 87 -5.27 1.63 -9.26
CA PRO A 87 -6.62 2.19 -9.35
C PRO A 87 -7.73 1.15 -9.23
N LEU A 88 -7.45 -0.13 -9.45
CA LEU A 88 -8.45 -1.20 -9.45
C LEU A 88 -8.92 -1.63 -8.06
N ARG A 89 -8.39 -1.04 -7.00
CA ARG A 89 -8.83 -1.25 -5.63
C ARG A 89 -10.23 -0.67 -5.43
N SER A 90 -11.14 -1.48 -4.90
CA SER A 90 -12.49 -1.07 -4.52
C SER A 90 -12.59 -0.71 -3.02
N LYS A 91 -13.68 -0.01 -2.64
CA LYS A 91 -14.04 0.18 -1.22
C LYS A 91 -14.24 -1.14 -0.50
N LYS A 92 -14.79 -2.15 -1.19
CA LYS A 92 -15.05 -3.48 -0.60
C LYS A 92 -13.75 -4.19 -0.23
N ASP A 93 -12.70 -4.02 -1.03
CA ASP A 93 -11.39 -4.58 -0.71
C ASP A 93 -10.84 -3.94 0.56
N LEU A 94 -10.98 -2.61 0.71
CA LEU A 94 -10.56 -1.89 1.93
C LEU A 94 -11.35 -2.34 3.15
N ASP A 95 -12.69 -2.36 3.06
CA ASP A 95 -13.56 -2.77 4.16
C ASP A 95 -13.25 -4.18 4.65
N ASN A 96 -13.15 -5.14 3.72
CA ASN A 96 -12.84 -6.53 4.05
C ASN A 96 -11.43 -6.67 4.66
N ALA A 97 -10.45 -5.95 4.13
CA ALA A 97 -9.08 -5.98 4.64
C ALA A 97 -8.99 -5.38 6.05
N ILE A 98 -9.71 -4.28 6.34
CA ILE A 98 -9.75 -3.67 7.68
C ILE A 98 -10.41 -4.62 8.68
N VAL A 99 -11.51 -5.28 8.31
CA VAL A 99 -12.15 -6.31 9.14
C VAL A 99 -11.19 -7.46 9.42
N GLU A 100 -10.48 -7.94 8.39
CA GLU A 100 -9.50 -9.02 8.55
C GLU A 100 -8.32 -8.58 9.44
N PHE A 101 -7.81 -7.36 9.26
CA PHE A 101 -6.77 -6.79 10.13
C PHE A 101 -7.19 -6.75 11.60
N SER A 102 -8.44 -6.37 11.86
CA SER A 102 -8.99 -6.25 13.22
C SER A 102 -9.16 -7.60 13.92
N LYS A 103 -9.42 -8.68 13.15
CA LYS A 103 -9.55 -10.06 13.69
C LYS A 103 -8.22 -10.65 14.14
N HIS A 104 -7.12 -10.17 13.63
CA HIS A 104 -5.81 -10.76 13.85
C HIS A 104 -4.89 -9.82 14.63
N ASN A 105 -4.13 -10.36 15.57
CA ASN A 105 -3.10 -9.59 16.28
C ASN A 105 -1.83 -9.49 15.42
N CYS A 106 -1.91 -8.74 14.32
CA CYS A 106 -0.77 -8.42 13.46
C CYS A 106 -0.39 -6.94 13.57
N ASP A 107 0.80 -6.60 13.14
CA ASP A 107 1.29 -5.22 13.11
C ASP A 107 0.95 -4.57 11.78
N THR A 108 0.95 -5.37 10.71
CA THR A 108 0.66 -4.93 9.34
C THR A 108 -0.11 -6.02 8.59
N LEU A 109 -1.09 -5.57 7.79
CA LEU A 109 -1.74 -6.36 6.76
C LEU A 109 -1.55 -5.64 5.42
N PHE A 110 -0.97 -6.32 4.44
CA PHE A 110 -0.71 -5.75 3.12
C PHE A 110 -1.52 -6.46 2.03
N SER A 111 -1.82 -5.75 0.97
CA SER A 111 -2.52 -6.30 -0.18
C SER A 111 -1.59 -7.13 -1.06
N ALA A 112 -2.07 -8.29 -1.50
CA ALA A 112 -1.32 -9.23 -2.31
C ALA A 112 -2.21 -9.95 -3.31
N VAL A 113 -1.60 -10.59 -4.29
CA VAL A 113 -2.26 -11.50 -5.22
C VAL A 113 -1.61 -12.88 -5.14
N ASN A 114 -2.42 -13.92 -5.35
CA ASN A 114 -1.91 -15.28 -5.43
C ASN A 114 -1.40 -15.54 -6.85
N LEU A 115 -0.10 -15.72 -6.98
CA LEU A 115 0.55 -16.10 -8.23
C LEU A 115 1.47 -17.29 -7.96
N HIS A 116 1.74 -18.06 -9.01
CA HIS A 116 2.74 -19.12 -8.97
C HIS A 116 3.88 -18.80 -9.95
N PRO A 117 4.61 -17.68 -9.76
CA PRO A 117 5.65 -17.29 -10.68
C PRO A 117 6.86 -18.23 -10.55
N CYS A 118 7.42 -18.61 -11.68
CA CYS A 118 8.76 -19.19 -11.73
C CYS A 118 9.75 -18.05 -11.94
N LEU A 119 10.34 -17.56 -10.85
CA LEU A 119 11.17 -16.36 -10.87
C LEU A 119 12.63 -16.70 -11.19
N TRP A 120 13.22 -15.87 -12.08
CA TRP A 120 14.62 -15.90 -12.41
C TRP A 120 15.29 -14.57 -12.14
N LEU A 121 16.46 -14.60 -11.56
CA LEU A 121 17.31 -13.42 -11.39
C LEU A 121 18.34 -13.37 -12.50
N GLN A 122 18.39 -12.27 -13.24
CA GLN A 122 19.48 -11.99 -14.18
C GLN A 122 20.53 -11.12 -13.49
N LYS A 123 21.76 -11.60 -13.43
CA LYS A 123 22.91 -10.82 -12.94
C LYS A 123 23.34 -9.81 -14.02
N LYS A 124 24.06 -8.76 -13.60
CA LYS A 124 24.65 -7.79 -14.54
C LYS A 124 25.56 -8.43 -15.61
N THR A 125 26.11 -9.60 -15.32
CA THR A 125 26.92 -10.41 -16.26
C THR A 125 26.10 -11.15 -17.32
N GLY A 126 24.76 -11.02 -17.32
CA GLY A 126 23.85 -11.76 -18.20
C GLY A 126 23.48 -13.17 -17.72
N VAL A 127 24.19 -13.71 -16.74
CA VAL A 127 23.89 -15.04 -16.18
C VAL A 127 22.58 -15.02 -15.42
N THR A 128 21.69 -16.01 -15.67
CA THR A 128 20.42 -16.19 -14.98
C THR A 128 20.46 -17.35 -13.99
N LYS A 129 19.73 -17.22 -12.89
CA LYS A 129 19.50 -18.31 -11.93
C LYS A 129 18.06 -18.29 -11.44
N PRO A 130 17.44 -19.46 -11.18
CA PRO A 130 16.12 -19.52 -10.55
C PRO A 130 16.19 -19.05 -9.12
N ILE A 131 15.11 -18.41 -8.62
CA ILE A 131 15.06 -17.85 -7.26
C ILE A 131 14.23 -18.75 -6.34
N ASN A 132 13.05 -19.16 -6.79
CA ASN A 132 12.03 -19.75 -5.92
C ASN A 132 11.66 -21.20 -6.28
N TYR A 133 12.39 -21.83 -7.17
CA TYR A 133 12.13 -23.22 -7.54
C TYR A 133 13.40 -23.91 -8.10
N ASN A 134 13.38 -25.26 -8.14
CA ASN A 134 14.40 -26.03 -8.82
C ASN A 134 13.94 -26.34 -10.26
N PRO A 135 14.59 -25.83 -11.32
CA PRO A 135 14.16 -26.04 -12.70
C PRO A 135 14.26 -27.50 -13.15
N PHE A 136 15.15 -28.29 -12.53
CA PHE A 136 15.33 -29.72 -12.84
C PHE A 136 14.39 -30.63 -12.04
N LYS A 137 13.69 -30.08 -11.03
CA LYS A 137 12.80 -30.84 -10.13
C LYS A 137 11.57 -30.00 -9.78
N ARG A 138 10.88 -29.56 -10.82
CA ARG A 138 9.73 -28.66 -10.68
C ARG A 138 8.55 -29.40 -10.03
N LYS A 139 8.09 -28.87 -8.90
CA LYS A 139 6.86 -29.35 -8.24
C LYS A 139 5.64 -28.97 -9.08
N ARG A 140 4.57 -29.78 -9.00
CA ARG A 140 3.28 -29.39 -9.55
C ARG A 140 2.72 -28.24 -8.71
N ARG A 141 1.80 -27.45 -9.30
CA ARG A 141 1.23 -26.26 -8.65
C ARG A 141 0.56 -26.58 -7.30
N GLN A 142 -0.11 -27.73 -7.21
CA GLN A 142 -0.80 -28.18 -5.99
C GLN A 142 0.13 -28.72 -4.91
N ASP A 143 1.34 -29.08 -5.24
CA ASP A 143 2.31 -29.68 -4.32
C ASP A 143 3.33 -28.64 -3.76
N GLY A 144 3.19 -27.37 -4.17
CA GLY A 144 4.06 -26.28 -3.76
C GLY A 144 3.45 -25.40 -2.66
N ASP A 145 4.30 -24.61 -2.03
CA ASP A 145 3.85 -23.56 -1.11
C ASP A 145 3.06 -22.49 -1.86
N ILE A 146 2.12 -21.84 -1.15
CA ILE A 146 1.39 -20.71 -1.70
C ILE A 146 2.37 -19.54 -1.87
N SER A 147 2.56 -19.11 -3.11
CA SER A 147 3.35 -17.93 -3.44
C SER A 147 2.44 -16.73 -3.58
N ILE A 148 2.65 -15.73 -2.76
CA ILE A 148 1.95 -14.46 -2.85
C ILE A 148 2.89 -13.38 -3.37
N VAL A 149 2.35 -12.45 -4.15
CA VAL A 149 3.07 -11.29 -4.66
C VAL A 149 2.41 -10.04 -4.10
N GLU A 150 3.19 -9.21 -3.43
CA GLU A 150 2.77 -7.89 -2.98
C GLU A 150 2.41 -7.03 -4.19
N ASN A 151 1.17 -6.53 -4.23
CA ASN A 151 0.68 -5.75 -5.38
C ASN A 151 0.74 -4.23 -5.16
N GLY A 152 1.26 -3.78 -4.01
CA GLY A 152 1.45 -2.37 -3.71
C GLY A 152 0.16 -1.55 -3.56
N SER A 153 -1.01 -2.18 -3.56
CA SER A 153 -2.27 -1.45 -3.57
C SER A 153 -2.52 -0.71 -2.26
N PHE A 154 -2.42 -1.41 -1.11
CA PHE A 154 -2.57 -0.80 0.21
C PHE A 154 -1.85 -1.59 1.30
N TYR A 155 -1.60 -0.89 2.43
CA TYR A 155 -1.01 -1.41 3.65
C TYR A 155 -1.78 -0.87 4.84
N ILE A 156 -2.29 -1.75 5.69
CA ILE A 156 -2.95 -1.39 6.95
C ILE A 156 -1.96 -1.67 8.06
N SER A 157 -1.56 -0.66 8.81
CA SER A 157 -0.55 -0.82 9.86
C SER A 157 -0.97 -0.09 11.13
N LYS A 158 -0.63 -0.65 12.29
CA LYS A 158 -0.76 0.07 13.55
C LYS A 158 0.11 1.33 13.50
N LYS A 159 -0.41 2.48 13.93
CA LYS A 159 0.35 3.73 14.02
C LYS A 159 1.72 3.55 14.66
N LYS A 160 1.77 2.83 15.78
CA LYS A 160 3.01 2.56 16.52
C LYS A 160 4.08 1.84 15.69
N THR A 161 3.68 1.03 14.69
CA THR A 161 4.60 0.34 13.78
C THR A 161 5.38 1.34 12.93
N PHE A 162 4.67 2.28 12.30
CA PHE A 162 5.30 3.36 11.54
C PHE A 162 6.22 4.22 12.41
N LEU A 163 5.72 4.70 13.55
CA LEU A 163 6.49 5.60 14.42
C LEU A 163 7.75 4.95 14.99
N LYS A 164 7.74 3.64 15.21
CA LYS A 164 8.88 2.90 15.76
C LYS A 164 9.95 2.57 14.70
N ARG A 165 9.55 2.35 13.45
CA ARG A 165 10.42 1.77 12.42
C ARG A 165 10.61 2.67 11.20
N ASP A 166 9.85 3.76 11.08
CA ASP A 166 9.72 4.56 9.84
C ASP A 166 9.46 3.65 8.62
N ASN A 167 8.62 2.63 8.83
CA ASN A 167 8.35 1.59 7.84
C ASN A 167 6.93 1.03 8.04
N ARG A 168 6.30 0.63 6.93
CA ARG A 168 4.96 0.05 6.91
C ARG A 168 4.90 -1.37 7.47
N PHE A 169 6.01 -2.10 7.47
CA PHE A 169 6.07 -3.47 7.95
C PHE A 169 6.48 -3.56 9.40
N GLY A 170 5.73 -4.35 10.16
CA GLY A 170 6.02 -4.70 11.55
C GLY A 170 6.73 -6.04 11.69
N SER A 171 6.69 -6.58 12.91
CA SER A 171 7.23 -7.91 13.20
C SER A 171 6.27 -9.03 12.78
N LYS A 172 4.97 -8.77 12.91
CA LYS A 172 3.90 -9.72 12.55
C LYS A 172 3.13 -9.18 11.36
N ASN A 173 3.42 -9.70 10.18
CA ASN A 173 2.78 -9.28 8.93
C ASN A 173 1.82 -10.36 8.44
N ARG A 174 0.69 -9.94 7.91
CA ARG A 174 -0.28 -10.77 7.20
C ARG A 174 -0.60 -10.16 5.84
N PHE A 175 -1.24 -10.91 5.00
CA PHE A 175 -1.67 -10.43 3.68
C PHE A 175 -3.18 -10.56 3.51
N PHE A 176 -3.73 -9.72 2.64
CA PHE A 176 -5.08 -9.77 2.13
C PHE A 176 -5.05 -10.09 0.64
N LEU A 177 -5.70 -11.18 0.24
CA LEU A 177 -5.73 -11.58 -1.17
C LEU A 177 -6.73 -10.73 -1.95
N MET A 178 -6.23 -10.11 -3.00
CA MET A 178 -7.01 -9.39 -4.01
C MET A 178 -7.13 -10.22 -5.30
N ASN A 179 -8.04 -9.81 -6.17
CA ASN A 179 -8.11 -10.37 -7.52
C ASN A 179 -6.78 -10.15 -8.26
N TYR A 180 -6.36 -11.13 -9.08
CA TYR A 180 -5.09 -11.07 -9.81
C TYR A 180 -4.97 -9.84 -10.75
N LEU A 181 -6.10 -9.32 -11.26
CA LEU A 181 -6.11 -8.08 -12.05
C LEU A 181 -5.57 -6.87 -11.27
N CYS A 182 -5.65 -6.91 -9.94
CA CYS A 182 -5.09 -5.87 -9.09
C CYS A 182 -3.55 -5.90 -8.99
N LEU A 183 -2.87 -6.80 -9.70
CA LEU A 183 -1.43 -6.73 -9.88
C LEU A 183 -1.02 -5.60 -10.83
N THR A 184 -1.93 -5.16 -11.71
CA THR A 184 -1.66 -4.09 -12.66
C THR A 184 -1.46 -2.77 -11.92
N GLN A 185 -0.26 -2.22 -12.04
CA GLN A 185 0.11 -0.87 -11.61
C GLN A 185 0.35 0.01 -12.84
N ILE A 186 0.10 1.31 -12.69
CA ILE A 186 0.29 2.33 -13.73
C ILE A 186 1.49 3.19 -13.38
#